data_7629ebc3458ef423c89a31c27b64543e
#
_entry.id   7629ebc3458ef423c89a31c27b64543e
#
_cell.length_a   1.000
_cell.length_b   1.000
_cell.length_c   1.000
_cell.angle_alpha   90.00
_cell.angle_beta   90.00
_cell.angle_gamma   90.00
#
_symmetry.space_group_name_H-M   'P 1'
#
loop_
_entity.id
_entity.type
_entity.pdbx_description
1 polymer ?
#
loop_
_entity_poly.entity_id
_entity_poly.type
_entity_poly.pdbx_seq_one_letter_code
_entity_poly.pdbx_strand_id
1 'polypeptide(L)'
;MAFEIDHDWQGNLATPRARIGEAAKTRLLIILCCIWICIGLIGHHPWKPNESTSISIIKSMLAGEHLLDPIAVGENVIKNPPLYYLTAATFSKALSPILNMHDAARIVSGFWMGLTLLLTGMIGRELWGEGIGRQTTFIMLSSIGLIGTAHLLMPEVSAFTGNAMAFYALALAKRRPFRASVLLGTGIGISFLSTGLITAAISLLTAIALPLFFKAWRSKSYAVVLGLAAITLAPWVLLWPALIWHISPSHLSNWWQNQIQFSQFNHLYSIRTLCWFAWPSLPIAAWGSWRFRSGLLFKPKFQLIITFFFIGFILIGLKAKSTDVNVLTLLVPLVAMAGGCAETLKRGAAGALNWFGLTLFGLMGILIWLGWIAMMTGYPAKLSERMHILSGLSEAHISIPALIIALFATLIWVITINAKRSNRAAVTDWAVGITMAWSLLMTLWLPMIDSAKSYQGLMLSLQKALPAKHACINSTGFGQPQQALLDYYTDLRVIPLNESSEPSCDLYLVQEDKNHAHIHPSDDWKVIWQGKRPADRHEKFRLFQKVN
;
A
#
# COMPACT_ATOMS: atom_id res chain seq x y z
N MET A 1 -39.72 -0.49 -14.67
CA MET A 1 -40.13 -0.15 -13.30
C MET A 1 -38.85 0.21 -12.53
N ALA A 2 -38.65 1.51 -12.33
CA ALA A 2 -37.65 2.00 -11.38
C ALA A 2 -38.20 1.62 -10.00
N PHE A 3 -37.45 0.87 -9.22
CA PHE A 3 -37.74 0.72 -7.80
C PHE A 3 -37.42 2.07 -7.15
N GLU A 4 -38.43 2.89 -6.95
CA GLU A 4 -38.44 3.91 -5.92
C GLU A 4 -38.10 3.19 -4.61
N ILE A 5 -36.93 3.45 -4.10
CA ILE A 5 -36.63 3.19 -2.69
C ILE A 5 -37.53 4.19 -1.99
N ASP A 6 -38.51 3.69 -1.27
CA ASP A 6 -39.42 4.47 -0.45
C ASP A 6 -38.64 5.54 0.31
N HIS A 7 -38.74 6.78 -0.13
CA HIS A 7 -38.16 7.94 0.54
C HIS A 7 -38.86 8.23 1.87
N ASP A 8 -39.90 7.50 2.23
CA ASP A 8 -40.61 7.62 3.50
C ASP A 8 -39.81 7.24 4.74
N TRP A 9 -38.66 6.58 4.56
CA TRP A 9 -37.68 6.41 5.64
C TRP A 9 -36.89 7.68 5.99
N GLN A 10 -37.03 8.75 5.25
CA GLN A 10 -36.56 10.08 5.66
C GLN A 10 -37.56 10.79 6.60
N GLY A 11 -38.65 10.13 6.92
CA GLY A 11 -39.65 10.60 7.86
C GLY A 11 -39.04 10.91 9.21
N ASN A 12 -38.94 12.18 9.51
CA ASN A 12 -39.00 12.79 10.86
C ASN A 12 -38.11 12.24 11.98
N LEU A 13 -36.88 11.80 11.73
CA LEU A 13 -35.84 11.83 12.75
C LEU A 13 -35.16 13.22 12.82
N ALA A 14 -35.90 14.25 12.54
CA ALA A 14 -35.54 15.64 12.80
C ALA A 14 -35.65 15.93 14.31
N THR A 15 -34.70 15.40 15.09
CA THR A 15 -34.43 15.99 16.39
C THR A 15 -33.67 17.28 16.17
N PRO A 16 -34.04 18.41 16.83
CA PRO A 16 -33.49 19.75 16.58
C PRO A 16 -32.10 19.96 17.16
N ARG A 17 -31.20 18.97 17.18
CA ARG A 17 -29.83 19.12 17.67
C ARG A 17 -28.85 18.98 16.53
N ALA A 18 -28.21 20.11 16.22
CA ALA A 18 -27.02 20.30 15.37
C ALA A 18 -26.91 19.31 14.20
N ARG A 19 -27.67 19.55 13.13
CA ARG A 19 -27.39 18.98 11.82
C ARG A 19 -26.02 19.51 11.39
N ILE A 20 -25.00 18.70 11.49
CA ILE A 20 -23.77 18.95 10.74
C ILE A 20 -24.21 19.07 9.28
N GLY A 21 -24.14 20.24 8.71
CA GLY A 21 -24.59 20.50 7.34
C GLY A 21 -23.84 19.60 6.36
N GLU A 22 -24.43 19.27 5.21
CA GLU A 22 -23.80 18.41 4.21
C GLU A 22 -22.42 18.93 3.77
N ALA A 23 -22.25 20.28 3.73
CA ALA A 23 -20.95 20.93 3.49
C ALA A 23 -19.91 20.61 4.58
N ALA A 24 -20.33 20.58 5.85
CA ALA A 24 -19.43 20.28 6.97
C ALA A 24 -18.99 18.81 6.95
N LYS A 25 -19.85 17.87 6.58
CA LYS A 25 -19.49 16.46 6.39
C LYS A 25 -18.49 16.26 5.26
N THR A 26 -18.64 17.02 4.19
CA THR A 26 -17.69 16.98 3.06
C THR A 26 -16.33 17.58 3.47
N ARG A 27 -16.32 18.70 4.20
CA ARG A 27 -15.07 19.28 4.75
C ARG A 27 -14.36 18.31 5.70
N LEU A 28 -15.10 17.67 6.61
CA LEU A 28 -14.53 16.66 7.51
C LEU A 28 -13.89 15.51 6.72
N LEU A 29 -14.55 15.00 5.69
CA LEU A 29 -13.98 13.94 4.85
C LEU A 29 -12.69 14.39 4.19
N ILE A 30 -12.65 15.59 3.60
CA ILE A 30 -11.45 16.12 2.92
C ILE A 30 -10.32 16.27 3.94
N ILE A 31 -10.57 16.88 5.10
CA ILE A 31 -9.57 17.02 6.16
C ILE A 31 -9.04 15.66 6.59
N LEU A 32 -9.93 14.69 6.81
CA LEU A 32 -9.54 13.34 7.22
C LEU A 32 -8.70 12.63 6.15
N CYS A 33 -9.09 12.76 4.87
CA CYS A 33 -8.31 12.23 3.75
C CYS A 33 -6.91 12.87 3.69
N CYS A 34 -6.81 14.19 3.83
CA CYS A 34 -5.53 14.90 3.83
C CYS A 34 -4.64 14.45 5.00
N ILE A 35 -5.18 14.40 6.21
CA ILE A 35 -4.46 13.93 7.40
C ILE A 35 -3.97 12.49 7.18
N TRP A 36 -4.88 11.61 6.77
CA TRP A 36 -4.58 10.20 6.57
C TRP A 36 -3.51 9.98 5.50
N ILE A 37 -3.57 10.71 4.37
CA ILE A 37 -2.59 10.58 3.28
C ILE A 37 -1.24 11.18 3.69
N CYS A 38 -1.22 12.41 4.22
CA CYS A 38 0.05 13.14 4.44
C CYS A 38 0.88 12.58 5.59
N ILE A 39 0.23 12.05 6.64
CA ILE A 39 0.93 11.53 7.80
C ILE A 39 1.54 10.16 7.47
N GLY A 40 2.84 10.04 7.65
CA GLY A 40 3.61 8.82 7.36
C GLY A 40 4.23 8.77 5.96
N LEU A 41 4.10 9.84 5.14
CA LEU A 41 4.84 9.94 3.87
C LEU A 41 6.25 10.48 4.04
N ILE A 42 6.49 11.27 5.09
CA ILE A 42 7.73 12.00 5.29
C ILE A 42 8.31 11.68 6.67
N GLY A 43 9.64 11.72 6.80
CA GLY A 43 10.34 11.66 8.06
C GLY A 43 10.81 10.28 8.49
N HIS A 44 10.83 9.30 7.59
CA HIS A 44 11.42 7.99 7.85
C HIS A 44 12.24 7.46 6.67
N HIS A 45 13.22 6.65 6.96
CA HIS A 45 14.08 6.01 5.98
C HIS A 45 13.36 4.88 5.22
N PRO A 46 13.88 4.45 4.05
CA PRO A 46 13.29 3.31 3.34
C PRO A 46 13.31 2.02 4.16
N TRP A 47 12.14 1.38 4.29
CA TRP A 47 11.99 0.15 5.07
C TRP A 47 12.02 -1.10 4.19
N LYS A 48 12.70 -2.12 4.69
CA LYS A 48 12.73 -3.46 4.07
C LYS A 48 11.35 -4.15 4.20
N PRO A 49 10.93 -4.95 3.22
CA PRO A 49 11.60 -5.26 1.95
C PRO A 49 11.21 -4.34 0.78
N ASN A 50 10.04 -3.75 0.80
CA ASN A 50 9.40 -3.16 -0.39
C ASN A 50 10.04 -1.84 -0.81
N GLU A 51 10.29 -0.94 0.13
CA GLU A 51 10.85 0.38 -0.19
C GLU A 51 12.30 0.32 -0.61
N SER A 52 13.07 -0.64 -0.09
CA SER A 52 14.49 -0.81 -0.45
C SER A 52 14.69 -1.06 -1.94
N THR A 53 13.89 -1.96 -2.51
CA THR A 53 13.92 -2.22 -3.96
C THR A 53 13.49 -1.00 -4.76
N SER A 54 12.39 -0.36 -4.35
CA SER A 54 11.86 0.81 -5.05
C SER A 54 12.83 1.98 -5.04
N ILE A 55 13.47 2.28 -3.90
CA ILE A 55 14.41 3.41 -3.81
C ILE A 55 15.68 3.20 -4.63
N SER A 56 16.17 1.97 -4.71
CA SER A 56 17.31 1.62 -5.56
C SER A 56 17.00 1.86 -7.05
N ILE A 57 15.82 1.43 -7.52
CA ILE A 57 15.37 1.68 -8.89
C ILE A 57 15.22 3.18 -9.15
N ILE A 58 14.61 3.93 -8.23
CA ILE A 58 14.42 5.38 -8.37
C ILE A 58 15.77 6.10 -8.41
N LYS A 59 16.75 5.68 -7.60
CA LYS A 59 18.13 6.22 -7.62
C LYS A 59 18.77 6.04 -8.99
N SER A 60 18.71 4.83 -9.57
CA SER A 60 19.24 4.56 -10.91
C SER A 60 18.55 5.41 -11.98
N MET A 61 17.23 5.56 -11.91
CA MET A 61 16.47 6.42 -12.83
C MET A 61 16.86 7.90 -12.72
N LEU A 62 17.13 8.40 -11.52
CA LEU A 62 17.61 9.77 -11.32
C LEU A 62 19.02 10.00 -11.87
N ALA A 63 19.85 8.95 -11.89
CA ALA A 63 21.15 8.95 -12.57
C ALA A 63 21.04 8.86 -14.10
N GLY A 64 19.83 8.66 -14.65
CA GLY A 64 19.58 8.49 -16.08
C GLY A 64 19.75 7.05 -16.55
N GLU A 65 19.95 6.10 -15.64
CA GLU A 65 20.09 4.68 -15.92
C GLU A 65 18.74 3.95 -15.82
N HIS A 66 18.54 2.89 -16.57
CA HIS A 66 17.41 1.97 -16.44
C HIS A 66 16.01 2.64 -16.44
N LEU A 67 15.81 3.71 -17.23
CA LEU A 67 14.54 4.45 -17.26
C LEU A 67 13.35 3.60 -17.72
N LEU A 68 13.56 2.68 -18.66
CA LEU A 68 12.51 1.84 -19.22
C LEU A 68 12.58 0.39 -18.75
N ASP A 69 13.72 -0.07 -18.26
CA ASP A 69 13.97 -1.39 -17.72
C ASP A 69 14.28 -1.33 -16.20
N PRO A 70 13.29 -1.06 -15.33
CA PRO A 70 13.49 -0.84 -13.91
C PRO A 70 14.05 -2.08 -13.20
N ILE A 71 15.37 -2.12 -13.07
CA ILE A 71 16.12 -3.20 -12.45
C ILE A 71 16.72 -2.68 -11.16
N ALA A 72 16.55 -3.44 -10.07
CA ALA A 72 17.17 -3.12 -8.80
C ALA A 72 18.62 -3.59 -8.76
N VAL A 73 19.46 -2.92 -7.98
CA VAL A 73 20.86 -3.34 -7.77
C VAL A 73 20.92 -4.80 -7.29
N GLY A 74 21.81 -5.58 -7.90
CA GLY A 74 21.98 -7.00 -7.62
C GLY A 74 20.95 -7.92 -8.30
N GLU A 75 20.10 -7.41 -9.19
CA GLU A 75 19.16 -8.19 -9.98
C GLU A 75 19.39 -7.99 -11.48
N ASN A 76 18.97 -8.99 -12.28
CA ASN A 76 19.02 -8.95 -13.74
C ASN A 76 17.62 -9.12 -14.34
N VAL A 77 16.57 -8.83 -13.55
CA VAL A 77 15.19 -9.08 -13.96
C VAL A 77 14.32 -7.88 -13.59
N ILE A 78 13.52 -7.44 -14.55
CA ILE A 78 12.46 -6.46 -14.31
C ILE A 78 11.36 -7.14 -13.46
N LYS A 79 11.09 -6.61 -12.29
CA LYS A 79 9.95 -7.08 -11.45
C LYS A 79 8.65 -6.43 -11.87
N ASN A 80 8.66 -5.11 -11.98
CA ASN A 80 7.48 -4.31 -12.30
C ASN A 80 7.81 -3.32 -13.42
N PRO A 81 6.85 -2.98 -14.28
CA PRO A 81 7.00 -1.95 -15.30
C PRO A 81 7.26 -0.54 -14.73
N PRO A 82 7.67 0.45 -15.54
CA PRO A 82 8.32 1.67 -15.06
C PRO A 82 7.41 2.77 -14.51
N LEU A 83 6.10 2.76 -14.73
CA LEU A 83 5.22 3.92 -14.50
C LEU A 83 5.33 4.50 -13.09
N TYR A 84 5.25 3.65 -12.08
CA TYR A 84 5.34 4.09 -10.67
C TYR A 84 6.70 4.72 -10.38
N TYR A 85 7.78 4.07 -10.80
CA TYR A 85 9.15 4.51 -10.54
C TYR A 85 9.48 5.80 -11.27
N LEU A 86 9.03 5.96 -12.53
CA LEU A 86 9.19 7.21 -13.29
C LEU A 86 8.44 8.37 -12.64
N THR A 87 7.21 8.14 -12.19
CA THR A 87 6.47 9.17 -11.46
C THR A 87 7.15 9.51 -10.14
N ALA A 88 7.67 8.52 -9.40
CA ALA A 88 8.39 8.75 -8.16
C ALA A 88 9.73 9.47 -8.37
N ALA A 89 10.49 9.13 -9.41
CA ALA A 89 11.71 9.83 -9.79
C ALA A 89 11.42 11.30 -10.18
N THR A 90 10.32 11.54 -10.90
CA THR A 90 9.89 12.91 -11.27
C THR A 90 9.58 13.75 -10.03
N PHE A 91 8.79 13.21 -9.09
CA PHE A 91 8.50 13.90 -7.82
C PHE A 91 9.77 14.11 -7.00
N SER A 92 10.64 13.09 -6.93
CA SER A 92 11.91 13.18 -6.23
C SER A 92 12.79 14.29 -6.82
N LYS A 93 12.91 14.40 -8.14
CA LYS A 93 13.66 15.44 -8.80
C LYS A 93 13.06 16.83 -8.58
N ALA A 94 11.73 16.95 -8.64
CA ALA A 94 11.03 18.21 -8.46
C ALA A 94 11.11 18.77 -7.02
N LEU A 95 11.12 17.87 -6.02
CA LEU A 95 11.11 18.21 -4.60
C LEU A 95 12.50 18.11 -3.92
N SER A 96 13.54 17.72 -4.67
CA SER A 96 14.92 17.59 -4.15
C SER A 96 15.48 18.81 -3.43
N PRO A 97 15.09 20.08 -3.73
CA PRO A 97 15.57 21.24 -2.97
C PRO A 97 15.00 21.34 -1.56
N ILE A 98 13.90 20.62 -1.26
CA ILE A 98 13.15 20.77 0.00
C ILE A 98 13.18 19.49 0.83
N LEU A 99 13.18 18.33 0.17
CA LEU A 99 13.02 17.01 0.80
C LEU A 99 14.13 16.06 0.38
N ASN A 100 14.45 15.15 1.29
CA ASN A 100 15.32 14.00 0.96
C ASN A 100 14.70 13.16 -0.16
N MET A 101 15.55 12.51 -0.95
CA MET A 101 15.14 11.71 -2.10
C MET A 101 14.02 10.70 -1.78
N HIS A 102 14.14 9.96 -0.69
CA HIS A 102 13.16 8.93 -0.30
C HIS A 102 11.82 9.54 0.13
N ASP A 103 11.83 10.66 0.85
CA ASP A 103 10.60 11.37 1.26
C ASP A 103 9.90 11.99 0.04
N ALA A 104 10.67 12.65 -0.82
CA ALA A 104 10.15 13.25 -2.06
C ALA A 104 9.56 12.19 -3.00
N ALA A 105 10.22 11.05 -3.15
CA ALA A 105 9.72 9.92 -3.93
C ALA A 105 8.43 9.33 -3.35
N ARG A 106 8.33 9.25 -2.00
CA ARG A 106 7.18 8.67 -1.31
C ARG A 106 5.90 9.50 -1.45
N ILE A 107 6.02 10.81 -1.70
CA ILE A 107 4.85 11.66 -1.97
C ILE A 107 4.02 11.14 -3.15
N VAL A 108 4.63 10.43 -4.08
CA VAL A 108 3.91 9.82 -5.21
C VAL A 108 2.90 8.76 -4.76
N SER A 109 3.19 8.02 -3.68
CA SER A 109 2.22 7.08 -3.10
C SER A 109 1.00 7.81 -2.56
N GLY A 110 1.20 8.95 -1.89
CA GLY A 110 0.12 9.83 -1.45
C GLY A 110 -0.70 10.37 -2.63
N PHE A 111 -0.07 10.76 -3.73
CA PHE A 111 -0.76 11.20 -4.94
C PHE A 111 -1.66 10.10 -5.52
N TRP A 112 -1.13 8.90 -5.76
CA TRP A 112 -1.92 7.78 -6.27
C TRP A 112 -3.03 7.37 -5.31
N MET A 113 -2.75 7.36 -4.01
CA MET A 113 -3.78 7.04 -3.01
C MET A 113 -4.87 8.11 -2.93
N GLY A 114 -4.53 9.38 -3.03
CA GLY A 114 -5.49 10.48 -3.12
C GLY A 114 -6.44 10.31 -4.30
N LEU A 115 -5.91 9.95 -5.46
CA LEU A 115 -6.71 9.65 -6.64
C LEU A 115 -7.61 8.41 -6.44
N THR A 116 -7.10 7.38 -5.76
CA THR A 116 -7.91 6.20 -5.40
C THR A 116 -9.08 6.55 -4.50
N LEU A 117 -8.87 7.38 -3.48
CA LEU A 117 -9.95 7.83 -2.58
C LEU A 117 -11.00 8.65 -3.31
N LEU A 118 -10.57 9.53 -4.23
CA LEU A 118 -11.48 10.28 -5.10
C LEU A 118 -12.33 9.33 -5.95
N LEU A 119 -11.70 8.39 -6.65
CA LEU A 119 -12.37 7.39 -7.48
C LEU A 119 -13.34 6.53 -6.67
N THR A 120 -12.95 6.15 -5.46
CA THR A 120 -13.81 5.40 -4.52
C THR A 120 -15.08 6.17 -4.18
N GLY A 121 -14.98 7.46 -3.93
CA GLY A 121 -16.13 8.34 -3.73
C GLY A 121 -17.02 8.42 -4.97
N MET A 122 -16.41 8.51 -6.15
CA MET A 122 -17.15 8.52 -7.44
C MET A 122 -17.84 7.18 -7.71
N ILE A 123 -17.21 6.05 -7.39
CA ILE A 123 -17.79 4.70 -7.48
C ILE A 123 -19.04 4.60 -6.59
N GLY A 124 -18.91 4.98 -5.33
CA GLY A 124 -20.04 4.96 -4.38
C GLY A 124 -21.21 5.81 -4.85
N ARG A 125 -20.93 7.01 -5.36
CA ARG A 125 -21.97 7.91 -5.92
C ARG A 125 -22.62 7.33 -7.16
N GLU A 126 -21.86 6.74 -8.07
CA GLU A 126 -22.38 6.20 -9.34
C GLU A 126 -23.26 4.96 -9.13
N LEU A 127 -22.86 4.05 -8.23
CA LEU A 127 -23.60 2.81 -8.00
C LEU A 127 -24.81 2.96 -7.08
N TRP A 128 -24.77 3.90 -6.12
CA TRP A 128 -25.75 3.97 -5.03
C TRP A 128 -26.44 5.32 -4.89
N GLY A 129 -25.96 6.35 -5.62
CA GLY A 129 -26.56 7.68 -5.60
C GLY A 129 -25.85 8.67 -4.66
N GLU A 130 -26.47 9.85 -4.53
CA GLU A 130 -25.89 10.96 -3.77
C GLU A 130 -25.77 10.66 -2.28
N GLY A 131 -24.68 11.14 -1.66
CA GLY A 131 -24.38 10.92 -0.24
C GLY A 131 -23.62 9.62 0.08
N ILE A 132 -23.79 8.55 -0.71
CA ILE A 132 -23.12 7.26 -0.48
C ILE A 132 -21.63 7.32 -0.86
N GLY A 133 -21.26 8.19 -1.81
CA GLY A 133 -19.83 8.35 -2.17
C GLY A 133 -18.95 8.67 -0.97
N ARG A 134 -19.36 9.59 -0.08
CA ARG A 134 -18.59 9.90 1.15
C ARG A 134 -18.47 8.69 2.06
N GLN A 135 -19.57 7.96 2.24
CA GLN A 135 -19.57 6.75 3.07
C GLN A 135 -18.64 5.68 2.51
N THR A 136 -18.62 5.49 1.19
CA THR A 136 -17.71 4.57 0.51
C THR A 136 -16.25 4.96 0.75
N THR A 137 -15.92 6.26 0.67
CA THR A 137 -14.57 6.76 0.97
C THR A 137 -14.20 6.54 2.43
N PHE A 138 -15.10 6.79 3.40
CA PHE A 138 -14.83 6.49 4.81
C PHE A 138 -14.56 5.00 5.04
N ILE A 139 -15.29 4.10 4.36
CA ILE A 139 -15.04 2.65 4.46
C ILE A 139 -13.68 2.28 3.86
N MET A 140 -13.27 2.93 2.76
CA MET A 140 -11.95 2.73 2.20
C MET A 140 -10.85 3.14 3.19
N LEU A 141 -10.92 4.35 3.74
CA LEU A 141 -10.00 4.83 4.79
C LEU A 141 -9.95 3.91 6.01
N SER A 142 -11.08 3.29 6.33
CA SER A 142 -11.22 2.38 7.48
C SER A 142 -10.53 1.04 7.30
N SER A 143 -10.16 0.66 6.08
CA SER A 143 -9.59 -0.67 5.78
C SER A 143 -8.19 -0.81 6.37
N ILE A 144 -8.02 -1.73 7.33
CA ILE A 144 -6.78 -1.87 8.11
C ILE A 144 -5.55 -2.10 7.24
N GLY A 145 -5.70 -2.92 6.18
CA GLY A 145 -4.59 -3.23 5.29
C GLY A 145 -4.00 -2.03 4.55
N LEU A 146 -4.75 -0.92 4.41
CA LEU A 146 -4.24 0.29 3.77
C LEU A 146 -3.24 1.05 4.62
N ILE A 147 -3.30 0.96 5.95
CA ILE A 147 -2.44 1.74 6.85
C ILE A 147 -0.96 1.54 6.52
N GLY A 148 -0.54 0.28 6.39
CA GLY A 148 0.87 -0.04 6.15
C GLY A 148 1.28 -0.04 4.68
N THR A 149 0.33 -0.06 3.75
CA THR A 149 0.63 -0.22 2.31
C THR A 149 0.50 1.07 1.51
N ALA A 150 -0.45 1.91 1.86
CA ALA A 150 -0.76 3.13 1.11
C ALA A 150 0.30 4.24 1.24
N HIS A 151 1.17 4.16 2.24
CA HIS A 151 2.17 5.17 2.57
C HIS A 151 3.60 4.78 2.20
N LEU A 152 3.81 3.55 1.71
CA LEU A 152 5.13 3.04 1.32
C LEU A 152 5.41 3.25 -0.17
N LEU A 153 6.68 3.23 -0.54
CA LEU A 153 7.14 3.25 -1.95
C LEU A 153 6.84 1.90 -2.63
N MET A 154 5.64 1.78 -3.20
CA MET A 154 5.15 0.52 -3.75
C MET A 154 4.36 0.73 -5.04
N PRO A 155 4.73 0.06 -6.16
CA PRO A 155 4.00 0.19 -7.43
C PRO A 155 2.58 -0.35 -7.39
N GLU A 156 2.25 -1.19 -6.41
CA GLU A 156 0.90 -1.70 -6.18
C GLU A 156 -0.11 -0.60 -5.86
N VAL A 157 0.33 0.55 -5.31
CA VAL A 157 -0.56 1.69 -5.02
C VAL A 157 -1.07 2.33 -6.31
N SER A 158 -0.21 2.50 -7.33
CA SER A 158 -0.64 3.00 -8.63
C SER A 158 -1.49 1.99 -9.41
N ALA A 159 -1.17 0.69 -9.32
CA ALA A 159 -2.01 -0.36 -9.89
C ALA A 159 -3.40 -0.40 -9.25
N PHE A 160 -3.50 -0.19 -7.95
CA PHE A 160 -4.75 -0.06 -7.21
C PHE A 160 -5.59 1.11 -7.74
N THR A 161 -4.96 2.26 -7.98
CA THR A 161 -5.61 3.41 -8.62
C THR A 161 -6.12 3.07 -10.01
N GLY A 162 -5.31 2.39 -10.84
CA GLY A 162 -5.71 1.95 -12.18
C GLY A 162 -6.93 1.03 -12.16
N ASN A 163 -6.97 0.07 -11.24
CA ASN A 163 -8.11 -0.83 -11.06
C ASN A 163 -9.35 -0.10 -10.52
N ALA A 164 -9.21 0.86 -9.60
CA ALA A 164 -10.31 1.70 -9.14
C ALA A 164 -10.87 2.57 -10.29
N MET A 165 -10.01 3.09 -11.16
CA MET A 165 -10.39 3.86 -12.34
C MET A 165 -11.15 2.99 -13.36
N ALA A 166 -10.67 1.78 -13.63
CA ALA A 166 -11.33 0.83 -14.52
C ALA A 166 -12.68 0.37 -13.96
N PHE A 167 -12.76 0.11 -12.65
CA PHE A 167 -14.02 -0.23 -11.98
C PHE A 167 -15.02 0.92 -12.07
N TYR A 168 -14.59 2.16 -11.81
CA TYR A 168 -15.44 3.34 -11.98
C TYR A 168 -15.92 3.50 -13.43
N ALA A 169 -15.04 3.28 -14.39
CA ALA A 169 -15.38 3.33 -15.81
C ALA A 169 -16.48 2.33 -16.16
N LEU A 170 -16.38 1.09 -15.69
CA LEU A 170 -17.41 0.08 -15.88
C LEU A 170 -18.75 0.47 -15.21
N ALA A 171 -18.72 1.05 -14.03
CA ALA A 171 -19.92 1.58 -13.38
C ALA A 171 -20.58 2.69 -14.22
N LEU A 172 -19.77 3.54 -14.87
CA LEU A 172 -20.20 4.67 -15.68
C LEU A 172 -20.64 4.28 -17.10
N ALA A 173 -20.29 3.06 -17.57
CA ALA A 173 -20.38 2.65 -18.97
C ALA A 173 -21.74 2.88 -19.64
N LYS A 174 -22.85 2.66 -18.90
CA LYS A 174 -24.20 2.85 -19.41
C LYS A 174 -24.61 4.31 -19.53
N ARG A 175 -24.12 5.18 -18.66
CA ARG A 175 -24.54 6.57 -18.54
C ARG A 175 -23.70 7.52 -19.39
N ARG A 176 -22.39 7.27 -19.46
CA ARG A 176 -21.42 8.13 -20.16
C ARG A 176 -20.40 7.27 -20.93
N PRO A 177 -20.79 6.62 -22.03
CA PRO A 177 -19.96 5.62 -22.71
C PRO A 177 -18.60 6.14 -23.15
N PHE A 178 -18.50 7.33 -23.72
CA PHE A 178 -17.23 7.89 -24.18
C PHE A 178 -16.23 8.10 -23.03
N ARG A 179 -16.68 8.72 -21.92
CA ARG A 179 -15.81 8.89 -20.74
C ARG A 179 -15.42 7.54 -20.13
N ALA A 180 -16.35 6.60 -20.10
CA ALA A 180 -16.09 5.25 -19.62
C ALA A 180 -15.03 4.55 -20.45
N SER A 181 -15.04 4.70 -21.77
CA SER A 181 -14.03 4.10 -22.66
C SER A 181 -12.63 4.59 -22.36
N VAL A 182 -12.45 5.91 -22.26
CA VAL A 182 -11.13 6.51 -21.98
C VAL A 182 -10.64 6.09 -20.58
N LEU A 183 -11.51 6.17 -19.57
CA LEU A 183 -11.13 5.78 -18.20
C LEU A 183 -10.85 4.28 -18.07
N LEU A 184 -11.56 3.42 -18.82
CA LEU A 184 -11.34 1.99 -18.79
C LEU A 184 -9.98 1.63 -19.39
N GLY A 185 -9.69 2.11 -20.61
CA GLY A 185 -8.41 1.84 -21.26
C GLY A 185 -7.23 2.41 -20.48
N THR A 186 -7.34 3.65 -20.00
CA THR A 186 -6.30 4.29 -19.17
C THR A 186 -6.11 3.57 -17.84
N GLY A 187 -7.21 3.18 -17.16
CA GLY A 187 -7.13 2.47 -15.87
C GLY A 187 -6.46 1.10 -15.98
N ILE A 188 -6.81 0.32 -17.02
CA ILE A 188 -6.13 -0.95 -17.32
C ILE A 188 -4.65 -0.70 -17.66
N GLY A 189 -4.36 0.35 -18.45
CA GLY A 189 -3.01 0.74 -18.82
C GLY A 189 -2.14 1.13 -17.63
N ILE A 190 -2.67 1.93 -16.71
CA ILE A 190 -1.99 2.28 -15.45
C ILE A 190 -1.69 1.01 -14.65
N SER A 191 -2.66 0.10 -14.50
CA SER A 191 -2.45 -1.16 -13.80
C SER A 191 -1.36 -2.01 -14.45
N PHE A 192 -1.36 -2.09 -15.79
CA PHE A 192 -0.34 -2.79 -16.56
C PHE A 192 1.06 -2.21 -16.36
N LEU A 193 1.23 -0.91 -16.57
CA LEU A 193 2.53 -0.24 -16.44
C LEU A 193 3.00 -0.06 -14.98
N SER A 194 2.18 -0.42 -14.00
CA SER A 194 2.56 -0.40 -12.58
C SER A 194 3.07 -1.76 -12.10
N THR A 195 2.31 -2.83 -12.31
CA THR A 195 2.60 -4.15 -11.74
C THR A 195 2.47 -5.32 -12.73
N GLY A 196 2.14 -5.02 -13.97
CA GLY A 196 2.13 -6.00 -15.06
C GLY A 196 0.78 -6.64 -15.34
N LEU A 197 0.83 -7.88 -15.87
CA LEU A 197 -0.30 -8.54 -16.51
C LEU A 197 -1.46 -8.87 -15.56
N ILE A 198 -1.17 -9.41 -14.39
CA ILE A 198 -2.21 -9.97 -13.50
C ILE A 198 -3.17 -8.90 -13.02
N THR A 199 -2.66 -7.75 -12.59
CA THR A 199 -3.50 -6.64 -12.09
C THR A 199 -4.30 -5.98 -13.21
N ALA A 200 -3.73 -5.85 -14.41
CA ALA A 200 -4.43 -5.37 -15.59
C ALA A 200 -5.51 -6.36 -16.06
N ALA A 201 -5.20 -7.67 -16.01
CA ALA A 201 -6.13 -8.72 -16.38
C ALA A 201 -7.40 -8.73 -15.52
N ILE A 202 -7.34 -8.34 -14.25
CA ILE A 202 -8.52 -8.26 -13.38
C ILE A 202 -9.59 -7.37 -14.01
N SER A 203 -9.23 -6.16 -14.37
CA SER A 203 -10.15 -5.19 -14.98
C SER A 203 -10.54 -5.56 -16.40
N LEU A 204 -9.60 -6.05 -17.21
CA LEU A 204 -9.84 -6.47 -18.60
C LEU A 204 -10.78 -7.65 -18.67
N LEU A 205 -10.50 -8.71 -17.92
CA LEU A 205 -11.36 -9.90 -17.90
C LEU A 205 -12.72 -9.60 -17.30
N THR A 206 -12.82 -8.69 -16.32
CA THR A 206 -14.13 -8.23 -15.82
C THR A 206 -14.93 -7.55 -16.93
N ALA A 207 -14.29 -6.64 -17.68
CA ALA A 207 -14.96 -5.94 -18.78
C ALA A 207 -15.48 -6.91 -19.85
N ILE A 208 -14.73 -7.96 -20.17
CA ILE A 208 -15.11 -8.99 -21.14
C ILE A 208 -16.17 -9.95 -20.56
N ALA A 209 -16.03 -10.36 -19.32
CA ALA A 209 -16.91 -11.33 -18.66
C ALA A 209 -18.34 -10.80 -18.47
N LEU A 210 -18.49 -9.51 -18.20
CA LEU A 210 -19.81 -8.89 -17.98
C LEU A 210 -20.80 -9.16 -19.13
N PRO A 211 -20.51 -8.87 -20.42
CA PRO A 211 -21.44 -9.17 -21.51
C PRO A 211 -21.51 -10.67 -21.84
N LEU A 212 -20.49 -11.47 -21.51
CA LEU A 212 -20.53 -12.91 -21.72
C LEU A 212 -21.56 -13.58 -20.82
N PHE A 213 -21.55 -13.26 -19.53
CA PHE A 213 -22.40 -13.91 -18.54
C PHE A 213 -23.74 -13.20 -18.32
N PHE A 214 -23.85 -11.88 -18.55
CA PHE A 214 -25.04 -11.12 -18.20
C PHE A 214 -25.65 -10.37 -19.37
N LYS A 215 -26.91 -10.70 -19.69
CA LYS A 215 -27.69 -10.04 -20.77
C LYS A 215 -27.78 -8.52 -20.57
N ALA A 216 -27.80 -8.03 -19.33
CA ALA A 216 -27.91 -6.61 -19.02
C ALA A 216 -26.71 -5.76 -19.53
N TRP A 217 -25.59 -6.38 -19.88
CA TRP A 217 -24.40 -5.73 -20.43
C TRP A 217 -24.26 -5.92 -21.95
N ARG A 218 -25.15 -6.69 -22.59
CA ARG A 218 -25.17 -6.92 -24.04
C ARG A 218 -25.87 -5.77 -24.75
N SER A 219 -25.23 -4.62 -24.87
CA SER A 219 -25.77 -3.46 -25.59
C SER A 219 -24.77 -2.92 -26.59
N LYS A 220 -25.26 -2.31 -27.69
CA LYS A 220 -24.38 -1.65 -28.69
C LYS A 220 -23.51 -0.58 -28.06
N SER A 221 -24.06 0.19 -27.11
CA SER A 221 -23.32 1.20 -26.37
C SER A 221 -22.14 0.60 -25.58
N TYR A 222 -22.32 -0.57 -24.94
CA TYR A 222 -21.27 -1.23 -24.22
C TYR A 222 -20.19 -1.82 -25.15
N ALA A 223 -20.59 -2.34 -26.33
CA ALA A 223 -19.64 -2.78 -27.35
C ALA A 223 -18.76 -1.62 -27.84
N VAL A 224 -19.33 -0.42 -28.03
CA VAL A 224 -18.58 0.80 -28.33
C VAL A 224 -17.61 1.16 -27.21
N VAL A 225 -18.05 1.02 -25.92
CA VAL A 225 -17.15 1.24 -24.77
C VAL A 225 -15.94 0.31 -24.85
N LEU A 226 -16.14 -0.97 -25.10
CA LEU A 226 -15.03 -1.93 -25.19
C LEU A 226 -14.10 -1.62 -26.39
N GLY A 227 -14.67 -1.30 -27.56
CA GLY A 227 -13.89 -0.97 -28.76
C GLY A 227 -13.02 0.28 -28.57
N LEU A 228 -13.59 1.37 -28.07
CA LEU A 228 -12.86 2.60 -27.79
C LEU A 228 -11.88 2.44 -26.61
N ALA A 229 -12.22 1.61 -25.62
CA ALA A 229 -11.29 1.30 -24.52
C ALA A 229 -10.09 0.51 -25.02
N ALA A 230 -10.25 -0.39 -25.99
CA ALA A 230 -9.14 -1.09 -26.61
C ALA A 230 -8.19 -0.12 -27.34
N ILE A 231 -8.73 0.89 -28.03
CA ILE A 231 -7.93 1.93 -28.71
C ILE A 231 -7.13 2.77 -27.67
N THR A 232 -7.78 3.18 -26.58
CA THR A 232 -7.11 3.96 -25.53
C THR A 232 -6.14 3.14 -24.69
N LEU A 233 -6.34 1.82 -24.59
CA LEU A 233 -5.42 0.89 -23.93
C LEU A 233 -4.17 0.59 -24.77
N ALA A 234 -4.32 0.53 -26.08
CA ALA A 234 -3.25 0.08 -26.99
C ALA A 234 -1.89 0.77 -26.76
N PRO A 235 -1.78 2.11 -26.64
CA PRO A 235 -0.49 2.73 -26.39
C PRO A 235 0.15 2.30 -25.08
N TRP A 236 -0.63 2.06 -24.01
CA TRP A 236 -0.12 1.64 -22.71
C TRP A 236 0.48 0.24 -22.74
N VAL A 237 -0.13 -0.68 -23.47
CA VAL A 237 0.25 -2.10 -23.50
C VAL A 237 1.29 -2.38 -24.59
N LEU A 238 1.32 -1.60 -25.69
CA LEU A 238 2.21 -1.85 -26.80
C LEU A 238 3.51 -1.06 -26.73
N LEU A 239 3.47 0.22 -26.30
CA LEU A 239 4.64 1.10 -26.40
C LEU A 239 5.79 0.63 -25.52
N TRP A 240 5.56 0.35 -24.23
CA TRP A 240 6.63 -0.06 -23.33
C TRP A 240 7.26 -1.41 -23.70
N PRO A 241 6.52 -2.50 -23.99
CA PRO A 241 7.15 -3.74 -24.42
C PRO A 241 7.90 -3.60 -25.75
N ALA A 242 7.39 -2.78 -26.69
CA ALA A 242 8.08 -2.53 -27.95
C ALA A 242 9.43 -1.81 -27.72
N LEU A 243 9.47 -0.81 -26.86
CA LEU A 243 10.70 -0.11 -26.49
C LEU A 243 11.71 -1.03 -25.82
N ILE A 244 11.26 -1.84 -24.84
CA ILE A 244 12.14 -2.80 -24.15
C ILE A 244 12.63 -3.89 -25.10
N TRP A 245 11.81 -4.33 -26.04
CA TRP A 245 12.24 -5.29 -27.06
C TRP A 245 13.44 -4.78 -27.86
N HIS A 246 13.47 -3.48 -28.17
CA HIS A 246 14.60 -2.87 -28.87
C HIS A 246 15.84 -2.64 -28.01
N ILE A 247 15.65 -2.34 -26.71
CA ILE A 247 16.76 -2.02 -25.80
C ILE A 247 17.38 -3.30 -25.23
N SER A 248 16.55 -4.20 -24.71
CA SER A 248 16.98 -5.44 -24.05
C SER A 248 15.94 -6.55 -24.19
N PRO A 249 15.98 -7.32 -25.31
CA PRO A 249 15.04 -8.42 -25.55
C PRO A 249 15.03 -9.48 -24.44
N SER A 250 16.20 -9.75 -23.84
CA SER A 250 16.36 -10.71 -22.74
C SER A 250 15.59 -10.27 -21.48
N HIS A 251 15.65 -9.00 -21.12
CA HIS A 251 14.91 -8.48 -19.98
C HIS A 251 13.39 -8.59 -20.18
N LEU A 252 12.91 -8.32 -21.38
CA LEU A 252 11.49 -8.49 -21.71
C LEU A 252 11.06 -9.95 -21.63
N SER A 253 11.87 -10.87 -22.20
CA SER A 253 11.59 -12.31 -22.16
C SER A 253 11.52 -12.84 -20.73
N ASN A 254 12.50 -12.47 -19.89
CA ASN A 254 12.54 -12.85 -18.48
C ASN A 254 11.34 -12.28 -17.69
N TRP A 255 10.99 -10.99 -17.96
CA TRP A 255 9.82 -10.37 -17.35
C TRP A 255 8.54 -11.11 -17.73
N TRP A 256 8.35 -11.41 -19.00
CA TRP A 256 7.18 -12.13 -19.50
C TRP A 256 7.03 -13.50 -18.85
N GLN A 257 8.11 -14.28 -18.80
CA GLN A 257 8.12 -15.58 -18.15
C GLN A 257 7.71 -15.49 -16.68
N ASN A 258 8.24 -14.50 -15.95
CA ASN A 258 7.86 -14.29 -14.56
C ASN A 258 6.39 -13.89 -14.37
N GLN A 259 5.80 -13.13 -15.32
CA GLN A 259 4.40 -12.72 -15.25
C GLN A 259 3.42 -13.87 -15.46
N ILE A 260 3.78 -14.87 -16.27
CA ILE A 260 2.93 -16.03 -16.57
C ILE A 260 3.21 -17.24 -15.67
N GLN A 261 4.09 -17.11 -14.69
CA GLN A 261 4.30 -18.17 -13.69
C GLN A 261 3.14 -18.19 -12.70
N PHE A 262 2.32 -19.20 -12.83
CA PHE A 262 1.24 -19.50 -11.89
C PHE A 262 1.66 -20.58 -10.92
N SER A 263 1.16 -20.50 -9.69
CA SER A 263 1.30 -21.54 -8.67
C SER A 263 -0.03 -22.24 -8.41
N GLN A 264 0.00 -23.25 -7.57
CA GLN A 264 -1.24 -23.82 -7.05
C GLN A 264 -2.04 -22.74 -6.30
N PHE A 265 -3.36 -22.72 -6.50
CA PHE A 265 -4.26 -21.77 -5.88
C PHE A 265 -4.25 -21.88 -4.36
N ASN A 266 -3.65 -20.89 -3.70
CA ASN A 266 -3.56 -20.83 -2.24
C ASN A 266 -4.76 -20.08 -1.65
N HIS A 267 -5.92 -20.73 -1.63
CA HIS A 267 -7.17 -20.13 -1.15
C HIS A 267 -7.13 -19.78 0.34
N LEU A 268 -6.49 -20.60 1.18
CA LEU A 268 -6.41 -20.35 2.62
C LEU A 268 -5.61 -19.09 2.95
N TYR A 269 -4.47 -18.92 2.31
CA TYR A 269 -3.67 -17.71 2.45
C TYR A 269 -4.45 -16.46 2.01
N SER A 270 -5.06 -16.52 0.82
CA SER A 270 -5.83 -15.41 0.27
C SER A 270 -7.02 -15.01 1.15
N ILE A 271 -7.78 -15.98 1.68
CA ILE A 271 -8.89 -15.73 2.59
C ILE A 271 -8.39 -15.17 3.93
N ARG A 272 -7.36 -15.77 4.52
CA ARG A 272 -6.77 -15.30 5.78
C ARG A 272 -6.31 -13.86 5.66
N THR A 273 -5.58 -13.53 4.61
CA THR A 273 -5.09 -12.17 4.35
C THR A 273 -6.26 -11.22 4.16
N LEU A 274 -7.26 -11.59 3.37
CA LEU A 274 -8.43 -10.74 3.11
C LEU A 274 -9.23 -10.43 4.38
N CYS A 275 -9.35 -11.37 5.30
CA CYS A 275 -10.12 -11.20 6.53
C CYS A 275 -9.60 -10.05 7.42
N TRP A 276 -8.28 -9.91 7.57
CA TRP A 276 -7.73 -8.81 8.38
C TRP A 276 -7.47 -7.55 7.54
N PHE A 277 -7.03 -7.73 6.29
CA PHE A 277 -6.67 -6.63 5.39
C PHE A 277 -7.89 -5.76 5.03
N ALA A 278 -9.00 -6.41 4.70
CA ALA A 278 -10.24 -5.74 4.29
C ALA A 278 -11.22 -5.49 5.46
N TRP A 279 -10.77 -5.54 6.71
CA TRP A 279 -11.62 -5.17 7.85
C TRP A 279 -11.76 -3.64 7.93
N PRO A 280 -12.96 -3.05 8.16
CA PRO A 280 -14.26 -3.67 8.36
C PRO A 280 -15.09 -3.83 7.06
N SER A 281 -14.51 -3.51 5.89
CA SER A 281 -15.24 -3.52 4.61
C SER A 281 -15.74 -4.92 4.23
N LEU A 282 -14.97 -5.98 4.50
CA LEU A 282 -15.35 -7.35 4.19
C LEU A 282 -16.63 -7.83 4.90
N PRO A 283 -16.76 -7.77 6.24
CA PRO A 283 -18.00 -8.18 6.90
C PRO A 283 -19.21 -7.34 6.50
N ILE A 284 -19.04 -6.05 6.22
CA ILE A 284 -20.13 -5.19 5.73
C ILE A 284 -20.54 -5.61 4.30
N ALA A 285 -19.57 -5.89 3.42
CA ALA A 285 -19.83 -6.37 2.07
C ALA A 285 -20.48 -7.76 2.08
N ALA A 286 -20.05 -8.66 2.94
CA ALA A 286 -20.65 -9.97 3.14
C ALA A 286 -22.11 -9.87 3.59
N TRP A 287 -22.40 -9.00 4.58
CA TRP A 287 -23.76 -8.68 4.99
C TRP A 287 -24.59 -8.14 3.82
N GLY A 288 -24.05 -7.21 3.04
CA GLY A 288 -24.70 -6.65 1.87
C GLY A 288 -25.03 -7.72 0.83
N SER A 289 -24.09 -8.61 0.55
CA SER A 289 -24.28 -9.74 -0.37
C SER A 289 -25.40 -10.66 0.11
N TRP A 290 -25.43 -10.97 1.40
CA TRP A 290 -26.51 -11.75 1.99
C TRP A 290 -27.88 -11.03 1.92
N ARG A 291 -27.88 -9.74 2.25
CA ARG A 291 -29.12 -8.92 2.26
C ARG A 291 -29.75 -8.79 0.88
N PHE A 292 -28.93 -8.65 -0.15
CA PHE A 292 -29.36 -8.45 -1.53
C PHE A 292 -29.23 -9.72 -2.39
N ARG A 293 -29.13 -10.92 -1.78
CA ARG A 293 -28.87 -12.19 -2.46
C ARG A 293 -29.79 -12.46 -3.66
N SER A 294 -31.07 -12.10 -3.57
CA SER A 294 -32.04 -12.26 -4.66
C SER A 294 -31.77 -11.35 -5.86
N GLY A 295 -31.06 -10.25 -5.67
CA GLY A 295 -30.74 -9.27 -6.71
C GLY A 295 -29.32 -9.37 -7.26
N LEU A 296 -28.44 -10.21 -6.66
CA LEU A 296 -27.01 -10.23 -6.96
C LEU A 296 -26.70 -10.53 -8.44
N LEU A 297 -27.43 -11.48 -9.03
CA LEU A 297 -27.25 -11.89 -10.43
C LEU A 297 -28.11 -11.10 -11.42
N PHE A 298 -29.08 -10.32 -10.94
CA PHE A 298 -30.04 -9.62 -11.81
C PHE A 298 -29.76 -8.13 -12.00
N LYS A 299 -29.21 -7.46 -10.98
CA LYS A 299 -28.95 -6.02 -11.06
C LYS A 299 -27.51 -5.73 -11.53
N PRO A 300 -27.32 -4.87 -12.56
CA PRO A 300 -26.00 -4.62 -13.15
C PRO A 300 -24.93 -4.18 -12.17
N LYS A 301 -25.28 -3.37 -11.16
CA LYS A 301 -24.32 -2.92 -10.14
C LYS A 301 -23.74 -4.07 -9.31
N PHE A 302 -24.55 -5.05 -8.95
CA PHE A 302 -24.06 -6.23 -8.22
C PHE A 302 -23.29 -7.17 -9.13
N GLN A 303 -23.73 -7.34 -10.39
CA GLN A 303 -23.01 -8.11 -11.40
C GLN A 303 -21.57 -7.60 -11.54
N LEU A 304 -21.37 -6.28 -11.65
CA LEU A 304 -20.06 -5.66 -11.70
C LEU A 304 -19.21 -5.98 -10.45
N ILE A 305 -19.77 -5.73 -9.26
CA ILE A 305 -19.05 -5.94 -7.98
C ILE A 305 -18.61 -7.38 -7.85
N ILE A 306 -19.50 -8.34 -8.08
CA ILE A 306 -19.23 -9.76 -7.90
C ILE A 306 -18.24 -10.26 -8.94
N THR A 307 -18.42 -9.92 -10.20
CA THR A 307 -17.52 -10.37 -11.28
C THR A 307 -16.10 -9.87 -11.05
N PHE A 308 -15.96 -8.59 -10.71
CA PHE A 308 -14.64 -8.03 -10.42
C PHE A 308 -13.98 -8.69 -9.20
N PHE A 309 -14.75 -8.93 -8.14
CA PHE A 309 -14.24 -9.57 -6.94
C PHE A 309 -13.76 -11.00 -7.22
N PHE A 310 -14.57 -11.83 -7.87
CA PHE A 310 -14.22 -13.23 -8.10
C PHE A 310 -13.07 -13.38 -9.11
N ILE A 311 -13.06 -12.60 -10.19
CA ILE A 311 -11.92 -12.60 -11.14
C ILE A 311 -10.64 -12.18 -10.42
N GLY A 312 -10.69 -11.10 -9.66
CA GLY A 312 -9.54 -10.64 -8.88
C GLY A 312 -9.08 -11.67 -7.85
N PHE A 313 -10.00 -12.28 -7.11
CA PHE A 313 -9.69 -13.29 -6.11
C PHE A 313 -8.99 -14.52 -6.72
N ILE A 314 -9.49 -15.00 -7.86
CA ILE A 314 -8.89 -16.15 -8.58
C ILE A 314 -7.49 -15.78 -9.10
N LEU A 315 -7.36 -14.65 -9.81
CA LEU A 315 -6.07 -14.27 -10.41
C LEU A 315 -4.99 -13.99 -9.36
N ILE A 316 -5.34 -13.34 -8.26
CA ILE A 316 -4.41 -13.06 -7.16
C ILE A 316 -4.02 -14.37 -6.46
N GLY A 317 -4.98 -15.27 -6.25
CA GLY A 317 -4.73 -16.58 -5.62
C GLY A 317 -3.87 -17.53 -6.46
N LEU A 318 -3.82 -17.33 -7.77
CA LEU A 318 -2.98 -18.11 -8.70
C LEU A 318 -1.57 -17.53 -8.85
N LYS A 319 -1.28 -16.33 -8.36
CA LYS A 319 0.03 -15.71 -8.47
C LYS A 319 1.09 -16.49 -7.68
N ALA A 320 2.20 -16.85 -8.33
CA ALA A 320 3.24 -17.72 -7.76
C ALA A 320 3.88 -17.18 -6.46
N LYS A 321 4.02 -15.86 -6.35
CA LYS A 321 4.48 -15.18 -5.13
C LYS A 321 3.40 -14.23 -4.65
N SER A 322 2.40 -14.76 -3.95
CA SER A 322 1.35 -13.94 -3.35
C SER A 322 1.89 -13.23 -2.11
N THR A 323 1.78 -11.90 -2.10
CA THR A 323 2.06 -11.05 -0.94
C THR A 323 0.77 -10.41 -0.43
N ASP A 324 0.75 -9.98 0.82
CA ASP A 324 -0.43 -9.34 1.42
C ASP A 324 -0.90 -8.12 0.60
N VAL A 325 0.02 -7.43 -0.04
CA VAL A 325 -0.26 -6.24 -0.86
C VAL A 325 -1.07 -6.54 -2.12
N ASN A 326 -0.97 -7.76 -2.66
CA ASN A 326 -1.74 -8.14 -3.85
C ASN A 326 -3.25 -8.06 -3.62
N VAL A 327 -3.70 -8.17 -2.37
CA VAL A 327 -5.11 -8.12 -1.97
C VAL A 327 -5.71 -6.70 -2.10
N LEU A 328 -4.89 -5.65 -2.23
CA LEU A 328 -5.34 -4.25 -2.38
C LEU A 328 -6.45 -4.08 -3.41
N THR A 329 -6.29 -4.68 -4.57
CA THR A 329 -7.26 -4.54 -5.68
C THR A 329 -8.66 -5.05 -5.30
N LEU A 330 -8.75 -6.05 -4.42
CA LEU A 330 -10.04 -6.59 -3.95
C LEU A 330 -10.80 -5.64 -3.02
N LEU A 331 -10.14 -4.63 -2.45
CA LEU A 331 -10.81 -3.61 -1.66
C LEU A 331 -11.80 -2.80 -2.50
N VAL A 332 -11.53 -2.56 -3.80
CA VAL A 332 -12.42 -1.77 -4.66
C VAL A 332 -13.85 -2.32 -4.67
N PRO A 333 -14.10 -3.57 -5.08
CA PRO A 333 -15.45 -4.13 -5.09
C PRO A 333 -16.03 -4.32 -3.69
N LEU A 334 -15.21 -4.66 -2.68
CA LEU A 334 -15.68 -4.83 -1.31
C LEU A 334 -16.17 -3.51 -0.71
N VAL A 335 -15.41 -2.44 -0.88
CA VAL A 335 -15.77 -1.11 -0.40
C VAL A 335 -16.95 -0.55 -1.18
N ALA A 336 -17.03 -0.81 -2.49
CA ALA A 336 -18.19 -0.43 -3.31
C ALA A 336 -19.48 -1.09 -2.82
N MET A 337 -19.42 -2.38 -2.44
CA MET A 337 -20.55 -3.10 -1.85
C MET A 337 -20.89 -2.59 -0.45
N ALA A 338 -19.86 -2.48 0.41
CA ALA A 338 -20.01 -2.04 1.79
C ALA A 338 -20.60 -0.62 1.88
N GLY A 339 -20.19 0.30 0.99
CA GLY A 339 -20.70 1.67 0.94
C GLY A 339 -22.21 1.75 0.79
N GLY A 340 -22.78 0.96 -0.13
CA GLY A 340 -24.22 0.92 -0.34
C GLY A 340 -25.00 0.13 0.71
N CYS A 341 -24.32 -0.70 1.50
CA CYS A 341 -24.96 -1.63 2.43
C CYS A 341 -24.83 -1.24 3.90
N ALA A 342 -23.93 -0.34 4.24
CA ALA A 342 -23.66 0.03 5.63
C ALA A 342 -24.90 0.57 6.35
N GLU A 343 -25.80 1.26 5.66
CA GLU A 343 -27.06 1.74 6.23
C GLU A 343 -28.05 0.62 6.55
N THR A 344 -27.91 -0.52 5.88
CA THR A 344 -28.79 -1.68 6.06
C THR A 344 -28.36 -2.58 7.22
N LEU A 345 -27.25 -2.27 7.88
CA LEU A 345 -26.79 -3.00 9.05
C LEU A 345 -27.86 -2.96 10.16
N LYS A 346 -28.08 -4.09 10.83
CA LYS A 346 -28.94 -4.14 12.01
C LYS A 346 -28.33 -3.25 13.11
N ARG A 347 -29.19 -2.59 13.91
CA ARG A 347 -28.76 -1.69 14.99
C ARG A 347 -27.74 -2.34 15.92
N GLY A 348 -27.92 -3.62 16.27
CA GLY A 348 -26.96 -4.36 17.09
C GLY A 348 -25.60 -4.52 16.44
N ALA A 349 -25.53 -4.84 15.13
CA ALA A 349 -24.29 -4.98 14.40
C ALA A 349 -23.54 -3.64 14.27
N ALA A 350 -24.26 -2.57 13.95
CA ALA A 350 -23.69 -1.22 13.90
C ALA A 350 -23.20 -0.76 15.30
N GLY A 351 -23.98 -1.07 16.35
CA GLY A 351 -23.58 -0.81 17.73
C GLY A 351 -22.34 -1.59 18.15
N ALA A 352 -22.25 -2.87 17.78
CA ALA A 352 -21.07 -3.71 18.04
C ALA A 352 -19.83 -3.19 17.31
N LEU A 353 -19.95 -2.81 16.02
CA LEU A 353 -18.84 -2.22 15.25
C LEU A 353 -18.34 -0.93 15.90
N ASN A 354 -19.27 -0.06 16.32
CA ASN A 354 -18.92 1.20 16.96
C ASN A 354 -18.24 0.98 18.31
N TRP A 355 -18.80 0.10 19.16
CA TRP A 355 -18.21 -0.22 20.46
C TRP A 355 -16.82 -0.85 20.32
N PHE A 356 -16.68 -1.79 19.39
CA PHE A 356 -15.40 -2.42 19.13
C PHE A 356 -14.35 -1.41 18.62
N GLY A 357 -14.73 -0.52 17.71
CA GLY A 357 -13.84 0.55 17.22
C GLY A 357 -13.43 1.50 18.35
N LEU A 358 -14.37 1.92 19.19
CA LEU A 358 -14.12 2.79 20.32
C LEU A 358 -13.13 2.18 21.32
N THR A 359 -13.36 0.92 21.70
CA THR A 359 -12.48 0.23 22.65
C THR A 359 -11.11 -0.05 22.06
N LEU A 360 -11.05 -0.49 20.79
CA LEU A 360 -9.79 -0.79 20.11
C LEU A 360 -8.93 0.47 19.96
N PHE A 361 -9.48 1.53 19.36
CA PHE A 361 -8.71 2.75 19.10
C PHE A 361 -8.45 3.55 20.38
N GLY A 362 -9.35 3.48 21.37
CA GLY A 362 -9.13 4.04 22.70
C GLY A 362 -7.96 3.38 23.41
N LEU A 363 -7.94 2.04 23.44
CA LEU A 363 -6.84 1.29 24.01
C LEU A 363 -5.51 1.55 23.26
N MET A 364 -5.53 1.51 21.92
CA MET A 364 -4.35 1.83 21.11
C MET A 364 -3.84 3.25 21.41
N GLY A 365 -4.74 4.24 21.45
CA GLY A 365 -4.36 5.61 21.77
C GLY A 365 -3.72 5.73 23.16
N ILE A 366 -4.31 5.13 24.19
CA ILE A 366 -3.74 5.09 25.54
C ILE A 366 -2.35 4.45 25.53
N LEU A 367 -2.18 3.30 24.87
CA LEU A 367 -0.89 2.60 24.82
C LEU A 367 0.18 3.41 24.09
N ILE A 368 -0.19 4.09 22.99
CA ILE A 368 0.76 4.93 22.24
C ILE A 368 1.19 6.13 23.07
N TRP A 369 0.24 6.83 23.71
CA TRP A 369 0.54 7.96 24.60
C TRP A 369 1.38 7.53 25.80
N LEU A 370 1.02 6.42 26.45
CA LEU A 370 1.76 5.88 27.60
C LEU A 370 3.21 5.51 27.23
N GLY A 371 3.39 4.82 26.09
CA GLY A 371 4.72 4.47 25.60
C GLY A 371 5.56 5.71 25.27
N TRP A 372 4.98 6.72 24.63
CA TRP A 372 5.65 7.97 24.32
C TRP A 372 6.04 8.75 25.59
N ILE A 373 5.11 8.89 26.56
CA ILE A 373 5.38 9.52 27.85
C ILE A 373 6.50 8.80 28.58
N ALA A 374 6.46 7.46 28.62
CA ALA A 374 7.51 6.67 29.27
C ALA A 374 8.90 6.92 28.67
N MET A 375 8.98 7.07 27.35
CA MET A 375 10.25 7.40 26.69
C MET A 375 10.73 8.81 26.99
N MET A 376 9.82 9.79 27.00
CA MET A 376 10.20 11.19 27.21
C MET A 376 10.53 11.52 28.67
N THR A 377 9.86 10.84 29.62
CA THR A 377 9.97 11.14 31.06
C THR A 377 10.81 10.12 31.85
N GLY A 378 11.10 8.96 31.25
CA GLY A 378 11.72 7.82 31.96
C GLY A 378 10.76 7.07 32.88
N TYR A 379 9.47 7.44 32.97
CA TYR A 379 8.51 6.81 33.88
C TYR A 379 7.25 6.32 33.14
N PRO A 380 6.79 5.07 33.36
CA PRO A 380 7.33 4.04 34.28
C PRO A 380 8.67 3.44 33.81
N ALA A 381 9.62 3.28 34.71
CA ALA A 381 11.01 2.92 34.38
C ALA A 381 11.15 1.62 33.54
N LYS A 382 10.42 0.55 33.90
CA LYS A 382 10.44 -0.73 33.17
C LYS A 382 9.96 -0.58 31.73
N LEU A 383 8.95 0.27 31.48
CA LEU A 383 8.43 0.51 30.15
C LEU A 383 9.43 1.35 29.35
N SER A 384 9.98 2.40 29.93
CA SER A 384 11.02 3.23 29.32
C SER A 384 12.23 2.41 28.89
N GLU A 385 12.79 1.60 29.81
CA GLU A 385 13.92 0.72 29.49
C GLU A 385 13.60 -0.23 28.34
N ARG A 386 12.40 -0.83 28.35
CA ARG A 386 11.96 -1.72 27.27
C ARG A 386 11.88 -1.01 25.92
N MET A 387 11.38 0.23 25.92
CA MET A 387 11.25 1.05 24.72
C MET A 387 12.63 1.47 24.18
N HIS A 388 13.57 1.85 25.04
CA HIS A 388 14.94 2.15 24.63
C HIS A 388 15.66 0.93 24.04
N ILE A 389 15.50 -0.26 24.64
CA ILE A 389 16.05 -1.51 24.09
C ILE A 389 15.47 -1.82 22.72
N LEU A 390 14.16 -1.65 22.52
CA LEU A 390 13.49 -1.94 21.26
C LEU A 390 13.81 -0.93 20.16
N SER A 391 13.94 0.34 20.50
CA SER A 391 14.25 1.40 19.53
C SER A 391 15.75 1.54 19.26
N GLY A 392 16.60 1.17 20.22
CA GLY A 392 18.05 1.43 20.17
C GLY A 392 18.43 2.92 20.29
N LEU A 393 17.46 3.78 20.63
CA LEU A 393 17.70 5.20 20.86
C LEU A 393 18.18 5.42 22.30
N SER A 394 19.30 6.11 22.45
CA SER A 394 19.83 6.50 23.77
C SER A 394 19.09 7.70 24.37
N GLU A 395 18.68 8.62 23.50
CA GLU A 395 17.97 9.84 23.89
C GLU A 395 16.74 10.04 23.01
N ALA A 396 15.65 10.46 23.62
CA ALA A 396 14.41 10.79 22.90
C ALA A 396 14.21 12.32 22.93
N HIS A 397 14.01 12.89 21.73
CA HIS A 397 13.77 14.31 21.57
C HIS A 397 12.28 14.60 21.33
N ILE A 398 11.74 15.62 22.01
CA ILE A 398 10.38 16.06 21.83
C ILE A 398 10.28 16.89 20.55
N SER A 399 9.54 16.38 19.57
CA SER A 399 9.18 17.15 18.39
C SER A 399 7.87 17.89 18.65
N ILE A 400 7.93 19.21 18.79
CA ILE A 400 6.75 20.05 19.05
C ILE A 400 5.70 19.92 17.92
N PRO A 401 6.07 19.95 16.63
CA PRO A 401 5.09 19.77 15.55
C PRO A 401 4.40 18.40 15.62
N ALA A 402 5.14 17.32 15.89
CA ALA A 402 4.59 15.98 16.03
C ALA A 402 3.60 15.91 17.21
N LEU A 403 3.93 16.52 18.34
CA LEU A 403 3.06 16.58 19.51
C LEU A 403 1.74 17.34 19.21
N ILE A 404 1.83 18.48 18.52
CA ILE A 404 0.65 19.27 18.12
C ILE A 404 -0.27 18.44 17.22
N ILE A 405 0.28 17.74 16.22
CA ILE A 405 -0.50 16.90 15.32
C ILE A 405 -1.15 15.74 16.10
N ALA A 406 -0.43 15.11 17.01
CA ALA A 406 -0.93 14.02 17.85
C ALA A 406 -2.09 14.48 18.77
N LEU A 407 -1.94 15.62 19.40
CA LEU A 407 -3.00 16.22 20.25
C LEU A 407 -4.23 16.57 19.39
N PHE A 408 -4.04 17.15 18.23
CA PHE A 408 -5.12 17.50 17.30
C PHE A 408 -5.89 16.27 16.83
N ALA A 409 -5.18 15.20 16.42
CA ALA A 409 -5.78 13.92 16.02
C ALA A 409 -6.58 13.28 17.15
N THR A 410 -6.03 13.29 18.38
CA THR A 410 -6.71 12.79 19.58
C THR A 410 -7.95 13.61 19.88
N LEU A 411 -7.88 14.93 19.80
CA LEU A 411 -9.01 15.82 20.04
C LEU A 411 -10.15 15.60 19.04
N ILE A 412 -9.84 15.48 17.74
CA ILE A 412 -10.84 15.16 16.71
C ILE A 412 -11.56 13.86 17.07
N TRP A 413 -10.80 12.82 17.43
CA TRP A 413 -11.39 11.53 17.80
C TRP A 413 -12.30 11.64 19.03
N VAL A 414 -11.86 12.31 20.09
CA VAL A 414 -12.66 12.51 21.32
C VAL A 414 -13.97 13.28 21.03
N ILE A 415 -13.91 14.29 20.15
CA ILE A 415 -15.11 15.06 19.75
C ILE A 415 -16.10 14.17 18.98
N THR A 416 -15.60 13.28 18.12
CA THR A 416 -16.46 12.39 17.33
C THR A 416 -17.16 11.31 18.15
N ILE A 417 -16.56 10.82 19.23
CA ILE A 417 -17.15 9.82 20.13
C ILE A 417 -18.50 10.30 20.71
N ASN A 418 -18.64 11.57 21.00
CA ASN A 418 -19.82 12.16 21.63
C ASN A 418 -20.98 12.41 20.64
N ALA A 419 -20.80 12.13 19.34
CA ALA A 419 -21.83 12.28 18.34
C ALA A 419 -22.89 11.17 18.43
N LYS A 420 -24.15 11.49 18.09
CA LYS A 420 -25.28 10.56 18.19
C LYS A 420 -25.08 9.30 17.33
N ARG A 421 -25.35 8.15 17.93
CA ARG A 421 -25.19 6.80 17.34
C ARG A 421 -26.19 6.60 16.18
N SER A 422 -25.67 6.52 14.95
CA SER A 422 -26.38 6.05 13.77
C SER A 422 -25.51 5.00 13.06
N ASN A 423 -26.12 4.19 12.17
CA ASN A 423 -25.36 3.21 11.40
C ASN A 423 -24.26 3.86 10.55
N ARG A 424 -24.49 5.09 10.08
CA ARG A 424 -23.48 5.89 9.34
C ARG A 424 -22.37 6.38 10.27
N ALA A 425 -22.69 6.70 11.53
CA ALA A 425 -21.70 7.15 12.50
C ALA A 425 -20.68 6.05 12.79
N ALA A 426 -21.09 4.80 12.91
CA ALA A 426 -20.18 3.69 13.22
C ALA A 426 -19.02 3.57 12.23
N VAL A 427 -19.28 3.78 10.91
CA VAL A 427 -18.25 3.76 9.87
C VAL A 427 -17.36 5.01 9.95
N THR A 428 -17.95 6.18 10.19
CA THR A 428 -17.18 7.42 10.34
C THR A 428 -16.30 7.37 11.58
N ASP A 429 -16.83 6.91 12.70
CA ASP A 429 -16.10 6.78 13.97
C ASP A 429 -14.92 5.80 13.83
N TRP A 430 -15.12 4.72 13.07
CA TRP A 430 -14.04 3.80 12.72
C TRP A 430 -12.95 4.48 11.88
N ALA A 431 -13.33 5.23 10.83
CA ALA A 431 -12.37 5.93 9.98
C ALA A 431 -11.57 7.00 10.75
N VAL A 432 -12.23 7.73 11.65
CA VAL A 432 -11.56 8.71 12.52
C VAL A 432 -10.63 8.00 13.51
N GLY A 433 -11.08 6.89 14.11
CA GLY A 433 -10.28 6.12 15.05
C GLY A 433 -9.00 5.56 14.45
N ILE A 434 -9.11 4.97 13.26
CA ILE A 434 -7.93 4.41 12.56
C ILE A 434 -6.97 5.53 12.10
N THR A 435 -7.52 6.68 11.65
CA THR A 435 -6.70 7.85 11.28
C THR A 435 -5.97 8.42 12.49
N MET A 436 -6.65 8.52 13.65
CA MET A 436 -6.01 8.93 14.91
C MET A 436 -4.87 7.96 15.28
N ALA A 437 -5.13 6.65 15.31
CA ALA A 437 -4.12 5.66 15.69
C ALA A 437 -2.90 5.73 14.75
N TRP A 438 -3.12 5.83 13.44
CA TRP A 438 -2.07 6.04 12.46
C TRP A 438 -1.30 7.34 12.69
N SER A 439 -2.02 8.44 12.93
CA SER A 439 -1.39 9.74 13.21
C SER A 439 -0.51 9.69 14.45
N LEU A 440 -0.97 9.08 15.54
CA LEU A 440 -0.19 8.91 16.76
C LEU A 440 1.08 8.07 16.52
N LEU A 441 0.96 6.96 15.79
CA LEU A 441 2.12 6.11 15.47
C LEU A 441 3.15 6.86 14.61
N MET A 442 2.69 7.56 13.57
CA MET A 442 3.56 8.23 12.61
C MET A 442 3.97 9.66 13.00
N THR A 443 3.64 10.08 14.21
CA THR A 443 4.16 11.32 14.80
C THR A 443 4.95 11.03 16.06
N LEU A 444 4.34 10.43 17.06
CA LEU A 444 4.96 10.21 18.36
C LEU A 444 5.98 9.07 18.36
N TRP A 445 5.68 7.99 17.62
CA TRP A 445 6.52 6.78 17.61
C TRP A 445 7.40 6.65 16.37
N LEU A 446 7.27 7.58 15.41
CA LEU A 446 8.04 7.50 14.16
C LEU A 446 9.55 7.39 14.38
N PRO A 447 10.21 8.22 15.24
CA PRO A 447 11.65 8.10 15.46
C PRO A 447 12.09 6.72 15.97
N MET A 448 11.25 6.10 16.83
CA MET A 448 11.50 4.77 17.37
C MET A 448 11.31 3.68 16.33
N ILE A 449 10.20 3.75 15.59
CA ILE A 449 9.87 2.78 14.54
C ILE A 449 10.93 2.85 13.46
N ASP A 450 11.34 4.05 13.09
CA ASP A 450 12.35 4.25 12.06
C ASP A 450 13.73 3.74 12.51
N SER A 451 14.19 4.09 13.71
CA SER A 451 15.44 3.57 14.27
C SER A 451 15.45 2.03 14.32
N ALA A 452 14.34 1.40 14.68
CA ALA A 452 14.22 -0.05 14.73
C ALA A 452 14.20 -0.71 13.34
N LYS A 453 13.62 -0.06 12.33
CA LYS A 453 13.45 -0.61 10.98
C LYS A 453 14.50 -0.16 9.97
N SER A 454 15.11 1.00 10.16
CA SER A 454 16.09 1.58 9.25
C SER A 454 17.42 0.80 9.26
N TYR A 455 18.03 0.74 8.10
CA TYR A 455 19.40 0.21 7.93
C TYR A 455 20.45 1.32 7.84
N GLN A 456 20.05 2.61 7.89
CA GLN A 456 20.96 3.73 7.70
C GLN A 456 22.16 3.68 8.64
N GLY A 457 21.92 3.60 9.95
CA GLY A 457 23.01 3.56 10.94
C GLY A 457 23.95 2.37 10.73
N LEU A 458 23.40 1.20 10.38
CA LEU A 458 24.17 0.01 10.08
C LEU A 458 25.05 0.21 8.84
N MET A 459 24.48 0.69 7.72
CA MET A 459 25.22 0.85 6.46
C MET A 459 26.29 1.94 6.56
N LEU A 460 25.99 3.06 7.23
CA LEU A 460 26.99 4.11 7.48
C LEU A 460 28.10 3.65 8.42
N SER A 461 27.82 2.79 9.40
CA SER A 461 28.86 2.21 10.26
C SER A 461 29.75 1.24 9.50
N LEU A 462 29.18 0.45 8.58
CA LEU A 462 29.92 -0.41 7.67
C LEU A 462 30.86 0.44 6.77
N GLN A 463 30.34 1.49 6.16
CA GLN A 463 31.12 2.40 5.31
C GLN A 463 32.33 2.99 6.04
N LYS A 464 32.16 3.40 7.30
CA LYS A 464 33.24 3.94 8.12
C LYS A 464 34.31 2.91 8.47
N ALA A 465 33.96 1.64 8.49
CA ALA A 465 34.89 0.54 8.83
C ALA A 465 35.65 0.01 7.62
N LEU A 466 35.28 0.43 6.41
CA LEU A 466 35.98 -0.01 5.20
C LEU A 466 37.38 0.58 5.11
N PRO A 467 38.39 -0.22 4.72
CA PRO A 467 39.72 0.27 4.41
C PRO A 467 39.69 1.31 3.28
N ALA A 468 40.54 2.34 3.36
CA ALA A 468 40.63 3.41 2.38
C ALA A 468 40.90 2.94 0.94
N LYS A 469 41.56 1.79 0.81
CA LYS A 469 41.79 1.13 -0.49
C LYS A 469 41.21 -0.27 -0.43
N HIS A 470 40.19 -0.53 -1.23
CA HIS A 470 39.62 -1.85 -1.47
C HIS A 470 39.19 -1.94 -2.93
N ALA A 471 39.40 -3.08 -3.56
CA ALA A 471 39.06 -3.28 -4.96
C ALA A 471 37.59 -3.68 -5.12
N CYS A 472 37.12 -4.63 -4.32
CA CYS A 472 35.74 -5.13 -4.34
C CYS A 472 35.38 -5.77 -2.99
N ILE A 473 34.06 -6.03 -2.83
CA ILE A 473 33.51 -6.68 -1.63
C ILE A 473 32.67 -7.87 -2.10
N ASN A 474 33.05 -9.07 -1.70
CA ASN A 474 32.19 -10.23 -1.88
C ASN A 474 31.14 -10.29 -0.76
N SER A 475 30.00 -10.91 -1.03
CA SER A 475 28.94 -11.07 -0.01
C SER A 475 28.26 -12.42 -0.07
N THR A 476 27.93 -12.97 1.10
CA THR A 476 27.12 -14.19 1.26
C THR A 476 26.01 -13.96 2.27
N GLY A 477 24.82 -14.51 1.97
CA GLY A 477 23.63 -14.31 2.79
C GLY A 477 23.02 -12.90 2.68
N PHE A 478 23.65 -11.99 1.93
CA PHE A 478 23.24 -10.60 1.78
C PHE A 478 22.12 -10.48 0.75
N GLY A 479 20.89 -10.40 1.23
CA GLY A 479 19.72 -10.38 0.38
C GLY A 479 19.59 -9.11 -0.48
N GLN A 480 18.81 -9.18 -1.56
CA GLN A 480 18.59 -8.07 -2.48
C GLN A 480 18.11 -6.77 -1.79
N PRO A 481 17.19 -6.78 -0.79
CA PRO A 481 16.80 -5.57 -0.09
C PRO A 481 17.96 -4.89 0.66
N GLN A 482 18.88 -5.67 1.19
CA GLN A 482 20.06 -5.15 1.90
C GLN A 482 21.09 -4.59 0.91
N GLN A 483 21.28 -5.24 -0.24
CA GLN A 483 22.17 -4.74 -1.31
C GLN A 483 21.66 -3.39 -1.83
N ALA A 484 20.35 -3.27 -2.05
CA ALA A 484 19.70 -2.04 -2.47
C ALA A 484 19.88 -0.89 -1.47
N LEU A 485 19.77 -1.18 -0.15
CA LEU A 485 19.99 -0.17 0.89
C LEU A 485 21.46 0.18 1.08
N LEU A 486 22.37 -0.78 0.90
CA LEU A 486 23.80 -0.50 0.91
C LEU A 486 24.18 0.46 -0.21
N ASP A 487 23.77 0.15 -1.45
CA ASP A 487 23.97 1.06 -2.59
C ASP A 487 23.32 2.43 -2.35
N TYR A 488 22.12 2.46 -1.77
CA TYR A 488 21.40 3.71 -1.52
C TYR A 488 22.14 4.66 -0.55
N TYR A 489 22.68 4.13 0.55
CA TYR A 489 23.30 4.95 1.59
C TYR A 489 24.80 5.21 1.37
N THR A 490 25.48 4.33 0.66
CA THR A 490 26.95 4.32 0.64
C THR A 490 27.57 4.28 -0.77
N ASP A 491 26.74 4.15 -1.80
CA ASP A 491 27.15 3.93 -3.20
C ASP A 491 28.03 2.67 -3.40
N LEU A 492 28.05 1.77 -2.42
CA LEU A 492 28.82 0.53 -2.47
C LEU A 492 27.99 -0.58 -3.11
N ARG A 493 28.64 -1.33 -4.01
CA ARG A 493 28.09 -2.54 -4.61
C ARG A 493 28.87 -3.76 -4.16
N VAL A 494 28.16 -4.81 -3.81
CA VAL A 494 28.75 -6.08 -3.40
C VAL A 494 28.54 -7.14 -4.49
N ILE A 495 29.48 -8.06 -4.61
CA ILE A 495 29.41 -9.18 -5.54
C ILE A 495 28.89 -10.39 -4.77
N PRO A 496 27.67 -10.87 -5.05
CA PRO A 496 27.12 -12.04 -4.35
C PRO A 496 27.94 -13.30 -4.68
N LEU A 497 28.25 -14.07 -3.65
CA LEU A 497 28.90 -15.38 -3.77
C LEU A 497 27.96 -16.47 -3.29
N ASN A 498 28.04 -17.62 -3.95
CA ASN A 498 27.44 -18.84 -3.44
C ASN A 498 28.28 -19.35 -2.25
N GLU A 499 27.64 -20.02 -1.29
CA GLU A 499 28.29 -20.52 -0.06
C GLU A 499 29.48 -21.47 -0.32
N SER A 500 29.54 -22.09 -1.49
CA SER A 500 30.59 -23.00 -1.91
C SER A 500 31.74 -22.36 -2.71
N SER A 501 31.67 -21.04 -2.97
CA SER A 501 32.67 -20.33 -3.79
C SER A 501 33.65 -19.60 -2.90
N GLU A 502 34.95 -19.64 -3.24
CA GLU A 502 35.97 -18.86 -2.54
C GLU A 502 35.83 -17.37 -2.89
N PRO A 503 36.03 -16.46 -1.90
CA PRO A 503 36.01 -15.04 -2.13
C PRO A 503 37.17 -14.60 -3.06
N SER A 504 36.83 -13.86 -4.11
CA SER A 504 37.77 -13.30 -5.07
C SER A 504 38.26 -11.90 -4.68
N CYS A 505 37.59 -11.24 -3.74
CA CYS A 505 37.90 -9.89 -3.25
C CYS A 505 38.65 -9.96 -1.90
N ASP A 506 39.36 -8.89 -1.57
CA ASP A 506 40.06 -8.76 -0.28
C ASP A 506 39.11 -8.51 0.91
N LEU A 507 37.88 -8.17 0.63
CA LEU A 507 36.83 -7.95 1.63
C LEU A 507 35.67 -8.92 1.41
N TYR A 508 35.14 -9.45 2.51
CA TYR A 508 34.04 -10.39 2.49
C TYR A 508 32.99 -10.02 3.54
N LEU A 509 31.78 -9.68 3.06
CA LEU A 509 30.65 -9.30 3.89
C LEU A 509 29.68 -10.48 4.05
N VAL A 510 29.47 -10.92 5.29
CA VAL A 510 28.57 -12.02 5.61
C VAL A 510 27.38 -11.53 6.40
N GLN A 511 26.18 -11.90 5.97
CA GLN A 511 24.99 -11.78 6.77
C GLN A 511 24.66 -13.14 7.39
N GLU A 512 24.71 -13.20 8.72
CA GLU A 512 24.27 -14.36 9.48
C GLU A 512 22.80 -14.22 9.83
N ASP A 513 22.04 -15.25 9.59
CA ASP A 513 20.67 -15.40 10.07
C ASP A 513 20.50 -16.79 10.71
N LYS A 514 19.26 -17.15 11.11
CA LYS A 514 18.99 -18.46 11.70
C LYS A 514 19.33 -19.66 10.80
N ASN A 515 19.35 -19.46 9.50
CA ASN A 515 19.56 -20.52 8.50
C ASN A 515 21.02 -20.57 8.04
N HIS A 516 21.77 -19.49 8.23
CA HIS A 516 23.16 -19.30 7.80
C HIS A 516 24.04 -18.98 9.02
N ALA A 517 23.93 -19.76 10.09
CA ALA A 517 24.75 -19.59 11.28
C ALA A 517 26.19 -20.08 11.01
N HIS A 518 27.17 -19.21 11.31
CA HIS A 518 28.62 -19.52 11.34
C HIS A 518 29.29 -19.80 9.99
N ILE A 519 29.08 -18.94 8.99
CA ILE A 519 29.99 -18.89 7.85
C ILE A 519 31.28 -18.23 8.35
N HIS A 520 32.28 -19.05 8.65
CA HIS A 520 33.67 -18.58 8.85
C HIS A 520 34.45 -18.85 7.57
N PRO A 521 34.97 -17.81 6.91
CA PRO A 521 36.00 -18.04 5.91
C PRO A 521 37.23 -18.69 6.60
N SER A 522 38.16 -19.22 5.80
CA SER A 522 39.40 -19.86 6.31
C SER A 522 40.15 -18.97 7.33
N ASP A 523 41.10 -19.52 8.06
CA ASP A 523 41.88 -18.83 9.11
C ASP A 523 42.65 -17.58 8.62
N ASP A 524 42.76 -17.41 7.31
CA ASP A 524 43.37 -16.25 6.66
C ASP A 524 42.50 -14.97 6.67
N TRP A 525 41.29 -15.00 7.29
CA TRP A 525 40.39 -13.89 7.32
C TRP A 525 40.20 -13.33 8.73
N LYS A 526 40.37 -12.01 8.87
CA LYS A 526 40.16 -11.29 10.13
C LYS A 526 38.87 -10.47 10.08
N VAL A 527 38.06 -10.55 11.15
CA VAL A 527 36.90 -9.67 11.32
C VAL A 527 37.36 -8.25 11.61
N ILE A 528 37.01 -7.30 10.76
CA ILE A 528 37.31 -5.88 10.93
C ILE A 528 36.11 -5.05 11.37
N TRP A 529 34.90 -5.57 11.19
CA TRP A 529 33.67 -4.93 11.63
C TRP A 529 32.55 -5.93 11.91
N GLN A 530 31.69 -5.59 12.88
CA GLN A 530 30.46 -6.30 13.19
C GLN A 530 29.35 -5.28 13.40
N GLY A 531 28.14 -5.58 12.87
CA GLY A 531 27.00 -4.73 13.02
C GLY A 531 25.68 -5.50 13.11
N LYS A 532 24.70 -4.91 13.78
CA LYS A 532 23.30 -5.38 13.82
C LYS A 532 22.35 -4.19 13.95
N ARG A 533 21.10 -4.36 13.55
CA ARG A 533 20.07 -3.37 13.87
C ARG A 533 19.65 -3.50 15.34
N PRO A 534 19.30 -2.38 16.02
CA PRO A 534 18.96 -2.42 17.45
C PRO A 534 17.83 -3.39 17.81
N ALA A 535 16.76 -3.40 17.02
CA ALA A 535 15.57 -4.22 17.27
C ALA A 535 15.71 -5.66 16.78
N ASP A 536 16.71 -5.97 15.94
CA ASP A 536 16.85 -7.28 15.33
C ASP A 536 17.79 -8.18 16.13
N ARG A 537 17.28 -9.35 16.52
CA ARG A 537 18.05 -10.35 17.26
C ARG A 537 18.63 -11.44 16.36
N HIS A 538 18.20 -11.49 15.11
CA HIS A 538 18.48 -12.60 14.20
C HIS A 538 19.43 -12.23 13.07
N GLU A 539 19.42 -10.97 12.62
CA GLU A 539 20.35 -10.49 11.59
C GLU A 539 21.62 -9.94 12.23
N LYS A 540 22.74 -10.53 11.91
CA LYS A 540 24.08 -10.04 12.25
C LYS A 540 24.90 -9.93 10.99
N PHE A 541 25.71 -8.90 10.91
CA PHE A 541 26.58 -8.63 9.78
C PHE A 541 28.02 -8.61 10.24
N ARG A 542 28.91 -9.26 9.48
CA ARG A 542 30.36 -9.25 9.73
C ARG A 542 31.08 -8.93 8.44
N LEU A 543 32.08 -8.05 8.54
CA LEU A 543 33.00 -7.76 7.47
C LEU A 543 34.36 -8.37 7.82
N PHE A 544 34.82 -9.21 6.92
CA PHE A 544 36.15 -9.87 7.01
C PHE A 544 37.08 -9.22 6.01
N GLN A 545 38.34 -9.14 6.37
CA GLN A 545 39.46 -8.74 5.52
C GLN A 545 40.44 -9.89 5.43
N LYS A 546 40.96 -10.18 4.24
CA LYS A 546 41.98 -11.18 4.02
C LYS A 546 43.29 -10.69 4.65
N VAL A 547 43.92 -11.54 5.44
CA VAL A 547 45.25 -11.27 6.04
C VAL A 547 46.26 -11.68 4.98
N ASN A 548 47.01 -10.70 4.45
CA ASN A 548 48.10 -10.94 3.51
C ASN A 548 49.34 -11.47 4.24
#